data_d6f9d9f97036e006985d12da806e70b5
#
_entry.id   d6f9d9f97036e006985d12da806e70b5
#
_cell.length_a   1.000
_cell.length_b   1.000
_cell.length_c   1.000
_cell.angle_alpha   90.00
_cell.angle_beta   90.00
_cell.angle_gamma   90.00
#
_symmetry.space_group_name_H-M   'P 1'
#
loop_
_entity.id
_entity.type
_entity.pdbx_description
1 polymer ?
#
loop_
_entity_poly.entity_id
_entity_poly.type
_entity_poly.pdbx_seq_one_letter_code
_entity_poly.pdbx_strand_id
1 'polypeptide(L)'
;MKRLIITLLSAGLCACPITVSFAATAKTYVCPDCGCAADNRTFDKPGNCPECGMPLIEKSANSVRQHKTTVAILLFDGAEIIDYAGPWEAFGEAGFQIFTVAEKTKPINGTFGQKITADYTFANSPAADVLLVPGGAVEKSTENAALLKWVQKNAQTSKHVMSVCTGAFILAKAGLLDGLTATTVSHSIDDLGKVSPKTKVVRDQRYVDNGKIITAAGLSSGIDGAFHVIEKIKGRGEAQATALGMEYRWDPDSKFARAALADTYFPHFDGIDAQALSTQGDTEHWEAKVLFSQPGSASAILELLGKKIVAGTPRTRGPVILTPASSSEIEWKFTDEKGSNWSGHGTVEPAEGQSGKFVVTLKLAREPRST
;
A
#
# COMPACT_ATOMS: atom_id res chain seq x y z
N MET A 1 68.78 -37.13 -63.98
CA MET A 1 67.33 -37.42 -64.03
C MET A 1 67.10 -38.72 -63.29
N LYS A 2 66.74 -38.61 -62.00
CA LYS A 2 66.38 -39.76 -61.16
C LYS A 2 64.91 -39.61 -60.70
N ARG A 3 64.07 -40.54 -61.18
CA ARG A 3 62.67 -40.66 -60.79
C ARG A 3 62.62 -41.31 -59.39
N LEU A 4 62.00 -40.64 -58.42
CA LEU A 4 61.71 -41.17 -57.10
C LEU A 4 60.27 -41.73 -57.11
N ILE A 5 60.14 -43.03 -56.83
CA ILE A 5 58.88 -43.74 -56.76
C ILE A 5 58.49 -43.68 -55.26
N ILE A 6 57.37 -43.06 -54.97
CA ILE A 6 56.79 -43.02 -53.60
C ILE A 6 55.67 -44.06 -53.55
N THR A 7 55.89 -45.10 -52.74
CA THR A 7 54.90 -46.14 -52.48
C THR A 7 53.94 -45.63 -51.33
N LEU A 8 52.67 -45.49 -51.69
CA LEU A 8 51.61 -45.18 -50.70
C LEU A 8 51.16 -46.48 -50.05
N LEU A 9 51.42 -46.58 -48.72
CA LEU A 9 50.79 -47.55 -47.85
C LEU A 9 49.36 -47.05 -47.47
N SER A 10 48.32 -47.74 -47.91
CA SER A 10 46.96 -47.55 -47.51
C SER A 10 46.69 -48.26 -46.18
N ALA A 11 46.63 -47.49 -45.10
CA ALA A 11 46.11 -47.99 -43.81
C ALA A 11 44.59 -47.95 -43.84
N GLY A 12 43.95 -49.10 -43.84
CA GLY A 12 42.50 -49.24 -43.76
C GLY A 12 42.02 -48.84 -42.30
N LEU A 13 41.34 -47.71 -42.23
CA LEU A 13 40.54 -47.37 -41.01
C LEU A 13 39.25 -48.18 -41.06
N CYS A 14 39.11 -49.11 -40.15
CA CYS A 14 37.85 -49.78 -39.81
C CYS A 14 36.95 -48.79 -39.10
N ALA A 15 36.03 -48.16 -39.85
CA ALA A 15 35.00 -47.25 -39.20
C ALA A 15 33.92 -48.14 -38.58
N CYS A 16 33.96 -48.26 -37.26
CA CYS A 16 32.89 -48.83 -36.50
C CYS A 16 31.76 -47.78 -36.37
N PRO A 17 30.52 -48.01 -36.83
CA PRO A 17 29.43 -47.05 -36.65
C PRO A 17 29.04 -46.99 -35.17
N ILE A 18 29.34 -45.89 -34.53
CA ILE A 18 28.78 -45.59 -33.19
C ILE A 18 27.31 -45.22 -33.40
N THR A 19 26.43 -46.18 -33.22
CA THR A 19 24.98 -45.92 -33.10
C THR A 19 24.70 -45.24 -31.77
N VAL A 20 24.60 -43.93 -31.78
CA VAL A 20 24.07 -43.17 -30.62
C VAL A 20 22.57 -43.43 -30.57
N SER A 21 22.15 -44.33 -29.72
CA SER A 21 20.75 -44.59 -29.42
C SER A 21 20.25 -43.42 -28.55
N PHE A 22 19.53 -42.46 -29.12
CA PHE A 22 18.76 -41.51 -28.36
C PHE A 22 17.59 -42.27 -27.72
N ALA A 23 17.68 -42.54 -26.42
CA ALA A 23 16.53 -42.99 -25.67
C ALA A 23 15.48 -41.87 -25.74
N ALA A 24 14.33 -42.13 -26.36
CA ALA A 24 13.20 -41.22 -26.36
C ALA A 24 12.76 -41.01 -24.91
N THR A 25 12.90 -39.82 -24.38
CA THR A 25 12.41 -39.46 -23.07
C THR A 25 10.90 -39.68 -23.04
N ALA A 26 10.42 -40.55 -22.15
CA ALA A 26 9.01 -40.84 -22.02
C ALA A 26 8.24 -39.53 -21.74
N LYS A 27 7.23 -39.24 -22.57
CA LYS A 27 6.37 -38.06 -22.37
C LYS A 27 5.54 -38.25 -21.13
N THR A 28 5.50 -37.24 -20.27
CA THR A 28 4.62 -37.20 -19.09
C THR A 28 3.60 -36.07 -19.26
N TYR A 29 2.43 -36.24 -18.68
CA TYR A 29 1.31 -35.31 -18.80
C TYR A 29 0.92 -34.81 -17.41
N VAL A 30 0.36 -33.62 -17.32
CA VAL A 30 -0.11 -32.99 -16.07
C VAL A 30 -1.49 -32.37 -16.29
N CYS A 31 -2.28 -32.27 -15.25
CA CYS A 31 -3.48 -31.44 -15.28
C CYS A 31 -3.09 -29.97 -15.44
N PRO A 32 -3.77 -29.19 -16.29
CA PRO A 32 -3.64 -27.73 -16.22
C PRO A 32 -3.94 -27.23 -14.81
N ASP A 33 -3.26 -26.17 -14.39
CA ASP A 33 -3.38 -25.59 -13.04
C ASP A 33 -4.83 -25.11 -12.81
N CYS A 34 -5.63 -25.91 -12.12
CA CYS A 34 -7.07 -25.67 -11.94
C CYS A 34 -7.52 -25.72 -10.48
N GLY A 35 -6.62 -25.97 -9.54
CA GLY A 35 -6.93 -26.14 -8.13
C GLY A 35 -7.52 -27.49 -7.75
N CYS A 36 -7.51 -28.50 -8.65
CA CYS A 36 -8.01 -29.82 -8.33
C CYS A 36 -6.97 -30.69 -7.61
N ALA A 37 -7.41 -31.79 -7.00
CA ALA A 37 -6.54 -32.73 -6.28
C ALA A 37 -5.47 -33.41 -7.16
N ALA A 38 -5.58 -33.30 -8.48
CA ALA A 38 -4.60 -33.83 -9.45
C ALA A 38 -3.54 -32.83 -9.88
N ASP A 39 -3.57 -31.58 -9.44
CA ASP A 39 -2.61 -30.54 -9.83
C ASP A 39 -1.14 -30.89 -9.58
N ASN A 40 -0.88 -31.82 -8.64
CA ASN A 40 0.45 -32.31 -8.31
C ASN A 40 0.78 -33.69 -8.88
N ARG A 41 -0.13 -34.28 -9.69
CA ARG A 41 0.06 -35.63 -10.24
C ARG A 41 0.59 -35.56 -11.66
N THR A 42 1.46 -36.54 -12.02
CA THR A 42 1.90 -36.77 -13.38
C THR A 42 1.22 -38.02 -13.93
N PHE A 43 0.93 -38.01 -15.22
CA PHE A 43 0.30 -39.12 -15.95
C PHE A 43 1.21 -39.53 -17.10
N ASP A 44 1.29 -40.82 -17.34
CA ASP A 44 2.16 -41.39 -18.39
C ASP A 44 1.50 -41.38 -19.79
N LYS A 45 0.22 -41.00 -19.86
CA LYS A 45 -0.57 -41.00 -21.12
C LYS A 45 -1.39 -39.72 -21.25
N PRO A 46 -1.60 -39.23 -22.49
CA PRO A 46 -2.57 -38.17 -22.72
C PRO A 46 -3.99 -38.63 -22.40
N GLY A 47 -4.88 -37.72 -22.06
CA GLY A 47 -6.28 -38.00 -21.71
C GLY A 47 -6.88 -36.86 -20.92
N ASN A 48 -7.94 -37.12 -20.19
CA ASN A 48 -8.58 -36.14 -19.31
C ASN A 48 -8.19 -36.41 -17.87
N CYS A 49 -8.08 -35.34 -17.09
CA CYS A 49 -7.82 -35.40 -15.65
C CYS A 49 -8.96 -36.15 -14.95
N PRO A 50 -8.70 -37.17 -14.14
CA PRO A 50 -9.73 -37.96 -13.47
C PRO A 50 -10.48 -37.17 -12.38
N GLU A 51 -9.91 -36.05 -11.90
CA GLU A 51 -10.49 -35.24 -10.82
C GLU A 51 -11.39 -34.10 -11.37
N CYS A 52 -10.97 -33.42 -12.45
CA CYS A 52 -11.68 -32.25 -12.99
C CYS A 52 -12.16 -32.38 -14.43
N GLY A 53 -11.81 -33.48 -15.13
CA GLY A 53 -12.22 -33.72 -16.49
C GLY A 53 -11.47 -32.92 -17.59
N MET A 54 -10.59 -31.99 -17.22
CA MET A 54 -9.83 -31.18 -18.19
C MET A 54 -8.82 -32.02 -18.96
N PRO A 55 -8.56 -31.71 -20.26
CA PRO A 55 -7.52 -32.37 -21.03
C PRO A 55 -6.15 -32.21 -20.34
N LEU A 56 -5.44 -33.33 -20.21
CA LEU A 56 -4.05 -33.33 -19.72
C LEU A 56 -3.12 -32.71 -20.77
N ILE A 57 -2.21 -31.86 -20.35
CA ILE A 57 -1.20 -31.23 -21.21
C ILE A 57 0.15 -31.94 -21.08
N GLU A 58 0.90 -32.04 -22.17
CA GLU A 58 2.24 -32.62 -22.15
C GLU A 58 3.15 -31.80 -21.23
N LYS A 59 3.78 -32.47 -20.27
CA LYS A 59 4.77 -31.84 -19.40
C LYS A 59 6.04 -31.57 -20.20
N SER A 60 6.17 -30.38 -20.77
CA SER A 60 7.42 -29.99 -21.44
C SER A 60 8.53 -29.86 -20.40
N ALA A 61 9.77 -30.12 -20.81
CA ALA A 61 10.96 -29.94 -19.96
C ALA A 61 11.06 -28.47 -19.40
N ASN A 62 10.38 -27.53 -20.05
CA ASN A 62 10.27 -26.13 -19.64
C ASN A 62 9.01 -25.81 -18.82
N SER A 63 8.10 -26.74 -18.58
CA SER A 63 7.02 -26.56 -17.61
C SER A 63 7.56 -26.81 -16.20
N VAL A 64 8.55 -26.06 -15.79
CA VAL A 64 8.74 -25.79 -14.36
C VAL A 64 7.43 -25.12 -13.95
N ARG A 65 6.63 -25.77 -13.11
CA ARG A 65 5.49 -25.13 -12.46
C ARG A 65 6.01 -23.82 -11.93
N GLN A 66 5.62 -22.71 -12.54
CA GLN A 66 5.91 -21.40 -11.97
C GLN A 66 5.18 -21.40 -10.64
N HIS A 67 5.95 -21.40 -9.55
CA HIS A 67 5.40 -21.23 -8.22
C HIS A 67 4.59 -19.92 -8.23
N LYS A 68 3.26 -20.04 -8.17
CA LYS A 68 2.42 -18.85 -8.07
C LYS A 68 2.77 -18.15 -6.77
N THR A 69 3.14 -16.89 -6.85
CA THR A 69 3.38 -16.07 -5.67
C THR A 69 2.14 -16.07 -4.78
N THR A 70 2.31 -16.38 -3.52
CA THR A 70 1.22 -16.46 -2.54
C THR A 70 1.17 -15.23 -1.65
N VAL A 71 -0.04 -14.76 -1.32
CA VAL A 71 -0.29 -13.63 -0.43
C VAL A 71 -1.18 -14.07 0.71
N ALA A 72 -0.71 -13.96 1.94
CA ALA A 72 -1.51 -14.11 3.14
C ALA A 72 -2.00 -12.73 3.61
N ILE A 73 -3.30 -12.55 3.74
CA ILE A 73 -3.93 -11.34 4.25
C ILE A 73 -4.41 -11.57 5.67
N LEU A 74 -3.85 -10.84 6.63
CA LEU A 74 -4.34 -10.85 8.00
C LEU A 74 -5.71 -10.18 8.09
N LEU A 75 -6.68 -10.83 8.76
CA LEU A 75 -7.98 -10.25 9.06
C LEU A 75 -8.26 -10.27 10.57
N PHE A 76 -8.88 -9.22 11.07
CA PHE A 76 -9.28 -9.06 12.47
C PHE A 76 -10.53 -8.16 12.57
N ASP A 77 -11.23 -8.21 13.68
CA ASP A 77 -12.39 -7.34 13.93
C ASP A 77 -11.97 -5.87 13.90
N GLY A 78 -12.62 -5.08 13.05
CA GLY A 78 -12.30 -3.68 12.80
C GLY A 78 -11.29 -3.43 11.68
N ALA A 79 -10.88 -4.48 10.92
CA ALA A 79 -10.01 -4.29 9.74
C ALA A 79 -10.66 -3.34 8.72
N GLU A 80 -9.87 -2.38 8.22
CA GLU A 80 -10.31 -1.41 7.20
C GLU A 80 -10.42 -2.08 5.84
N ILE A 81 -11.60 -1.96 5.21
CA ILE A 81 -11.94 -2.72 4.00
C ILE A 81 -10.97 -2.45 2.86
N ILE A 82 -10.71 -1.20 2.53
CA ILE A 82 -9.86 -0.85 1.39
C ILE A 82 -8.40 -1.23 1.61
N ASP A 83 -7.95 -1.32 2.87
CA ASP A 83 -6.56 -1.66 3.21
C ASP A 83 -6.19 -3.09 2.83
N TYR A 84 -7.19 -3.99 2.75
CA TYR A 84 -6.97 -5.34 2.25
C TYR A 84 -7.65 -5.62 0.91
N ALA A 85 -8.84 -5.08 0.64
CA ALA A 85 -9.56 -5.33 -0.60
C ALA A 85 -8.88 -4.69 -1.82
N GLY A 86 -8.32 -3.47 -1.67
CA GLY A 86 -7.57 -2.82 -2.74
C GLY A 86 -6.30 -3.59 -3.14
N PRO A 87 -5.41 -3.92 -2.19
CA PRO A 87 -4.28 -4.80 -2.46
C PRO A 87 -4.68 -6.20 -2.93
N TRP A 88 -5.77 -6.77 -2.42
CA TRP A 88 -6.29 -8.05 -2.88
C TRP A 88 -6.54 -8.03 -4.38
N GLU A 89 -7.30 -7.03 -4.85
CA GLU A 89 -7.60 -6.89 -6.28
C GLU A 89 -6.31 -6.76 -7.10
N ALA A 90 -5.39 -5.89 -6.68
CA ALA A 90 -4.12 -5.70 -7.39
C ALA A 90 -3.28 -6.99 -7.46
N PHE A 91 -3.18 -7.74 -6.37
CA PHE A 91 -2.47 -9.02 -6.36
C PHE A 91 -3.19 -10.10 -7.18
N GLY A 92 -4.54 -10.11 -7.14
CA GLY A 92 -5.37 -11.03 -7.91
C GLY A 92 -5.18 -10.84 -9.41
N GLU A 93 -5.32 -9.60 -9.89
CA GLU A 93 -5.10 -9.23 -11.29
C GLU A 93 -3.66 -9.51 -11.75
N ALA A 94 -2.67 -9.38 -10.85
CA ALA A 94 -1.31 -9.81 -11.11
C ALA A 94 -1.14 -11.35 -11.15
N GLY A 95 -2.20 -12.14 -10.93
CA GLY A 95 -2.18 -13.60 -10.94
C GLY A 95 -1.53 -14.24 -9.71
N PHE A 96 -1.46 -13.54 -8.56
CA PHE A 96 -1.02 -14.12 -7.30
C PHE A 96 -2.14 -14.96 -6.68
N GLN A 97 -1.76 -15.95 -5.89
CA GLN A 97 -2.71 -16.76 -5.13
C GLN A 97 -2.89 -16.12 -3.75
N ILE A 98 -4.10 -15.66 -3.46
CA ILE A 98 -4.42 -14.92 -2.24
C ILE A 98 -5.23 -15.81 -1.32
N PHE A 99 -4.96 -15.71 -0.02
CA PHE A 99 -5.78 -16.31 1.03
C PHE A 99 -5.79 -15.42 2.27
N THR A 100 -6.86 -15.54 3.03
CA THR A 100 -7.08 -14.78 4.25
C THR A 100 -6.85 -15.60 5.49
N VAL A 101 -6.34 -14.96 6.54
CA VAL A 101 -6.01 -15.63 7.80
C VAL A 101 -6.51 -14.80 8.97
N ALA A 102 -7.20 -15.43 9.91
CA ALA A 102 -7.66 -14.83 11.14
C ALA A 102 -7.33 -15.70 12.36
N GLU A 103 -7.54 -15.19 13.55
CA GLU A 103 -7.35 -15.98 14.77
C GLU A 103 -8.30 -17.17 14.85
N LYS A 104 -9.55 -17.00 14.40
CA LYS A 104 -10.64 -17.96 14.54
C LYS A 104 -11.45 -18.06 13.26
N THR A 105 -12.19 -19.14 13.10
CA THR A 105 -13.11 -19.38 11.97
C THR A 105 -14.43 -18.59 12.04
N LYS A 106 -14.60 -17.71 13.04
CA LYS A 106 -15.80 -16.86 13.17
C LYS A 106 -15.77 -15.76 12.13
N PRO A 107 -16.95 -15.32 11.63
CA PRO A 107 -17.00 -14.12 10.81
C PRO A 107 -16.40 -12.93 11.53
N ILE A 108 -15.58 -12.19 10.80
CA ILE A 108 -14.92 -10.95 11.24
C ILE A 108 -15.83 -9.80 10.85
N ASN A 109 -15.98 -8.82 11.74
CA ASN A 109 -16.67 -7.58 11.44
C ASN A 109 -15.59 -6.54 11.02
N GLY A 110 -15.47 -6.29 9.72
CA GLY A 110 -14.69 -5.18 9.18
C GLY A 110 -15.35 -3.83 9.46
N THR A 111 -14.69 -2.76 8.99
CA THR A 111 -15.30 -1.42 9.03
C THR A 111 -16.61 -1.38 8.24
N PHE A 112 -17.45 -0.40 8.56
CA PHE A 112 -18.77 -0.18 7.91
C PHE A 112 -19.71 -1.40 7.94
N GLY A 113 -19.50 -2.34 8.88
CA GLY A 113 -20.39 -3.49 9.08
C GLY A 113 -20.18 -4.65 8.10
N GLN A 114 -19.13 -4.65 7.31
CA GLN A 114 -18.78 -5.79 6.46
C GLN A 114 -18.53 -7.03 7.32
N LYS A 115 -19.04 -8.18 6.87
CA LYS A 115 -18.77 -9.48 7.47
C LYS A 115 -17.99 -10.33 6.48
N ILE A 116 -16.87 -10.89 6.94
CA ILE A 116 -15.99 -11.74 6.14
C ILE A 116 -15.53 -12.93 6.96
N THR A 117 -15.42 -14.10 6.37
CA THR A 117 -14.84 -15.29 6.98
C THR A 117 -13.49 -15.56 6.35
N ALA A 118 -12.44 -15.72 7.16
CA ALA A 118 -11.12 -16.04 6.68
C ALA A 118 -11.02 -17.50 6.20
N ASP A 119 -10.17 -17.74 5.19
CA ASP A 119 -9.92 -19.08 4.64
C ASP A 119 -9.20 -19.97 5.64
N TYR A 120 -8.30 -19.40 6.45
CA TYR A 120 -7.46 -20.12 7.41
C TYR A 120 -7.47 -19.44 8.78
N THR A 121 -7.07 -20.23 9.78
CA THR A 121 -6.74 -19.71 11.12
C THR A 121 -5.22 -19.59 11.30
N PHE A 122 -4.78 -18.92 12.38
CA PHE A 122 -3.35 -18.87 12.74
C PHE A 122 -2.73 -20.25 12.93
N ALA A 123 -3.54 -21.27 13.29
CA ALA A 123 -3.07 -22.62 13.55
C ALA A 123 -2.78 -23.42 12.28
N ASN A 124 -3.50 -23.18 11.19
CA ASN A 124 -3.46 -23.99 9.97
C ASN A 124 -3.14 -23.20 8.69
N SER A 125 -2.83 -21.90 8.80
CA SER A 125 -2.47 -21.10 7.63
C SER A 125 -1.18 -21.63 6.98
N PRO A 126 -1.16 -21.74 5.63
CA PRO A 126 0.05 -22.02 4.90
C PRO A 126 1.06 -20.86 4.99
N ALA A 127 2.32 -21.13 4.66
CA ALA A 127 3.31 -20.07 4.45
C ALA A 127 2.99 -19.29 3.17
N ALA A 128 3.33 -17.99 3.16
CA ALA A 128 3.12 -17.13 2.00
C ALA A 128 4.39 -16.36 1.63
N ASP A 129 4.51 -16.04 0.33
CA ASP A 129 5.60 -15.18 -0.17
C ASP A 129 5.43 -13.74 0.29
N VAL A 130 4.20 -13.28 0.42
CA VAL A 130 3.83 -11.93 0.86
C VAL A 130 2.89 -12.02 2.05
N LEU A 131 3.17 -11.28 3.12
CA LEU A 131 2.27 -11.05 4.24
C LEU A 131 1.71 -9.63 4.14
N LEU A 132 0.38 -9.50 4.05
CA LEU A 132 -0.32 -8.22 4.10
C LEU A 132 -0.99 -8.03 5.46
N VAL A 133 -0.69 -6.91 6.11
CA VAL A 133 -1.24 -6.49 7.41
C VAL A 133 -2.03 -5.19 7.23
N PRO A 134 -3.37 -5.23 7.11
CA PRO A 134 -4.20 -4.04 6.98
C PRO A 134 -4.29 -3.26 8.29
N GLY A 135 -4.78 -2.03 8.19
CA GLY A 135 -5.13 -1.21 9.34
C GLY A 135 -6.61 -1.30 9.71
N GLY A 136 -7.10 -0.25 10.35
CA GLY A 136 -8.43 -0.14 10.93
C GLY A 136 -8.35 0.08 12.44
N ALA A 137 -9.27 -0.48 13.21
CA ALA A 137 -9.27 -0.44 14.68
C ALA A 137 -8.28 -1.47 15.26
N VAL A 138 -7.01 -1.09 15.31
CA VAL A 138 -5.89 -2.02 15.63
C VAL A 138 -5.58 -2.15 17.12
N GLU A 139 -6.25 -1.42 18.00
CA GLU A 139 -5.94 -1.36 19.44
C GLU A 139 -5.92 -2.77 20.06
N LYS A 140 -6.99 -3.55 19.85
CA LYS A 140 -7.07 -4.92 20.33
C LYS A 140 -6.05 -5.84 19.67
N SER A 141 -5.74 -5.61 18.39
CA SER A 141 -4.80 -6.41 17.61
C SER A 141 -3.35 -6.19 18.07
N THR A 142 -3.01 -4.97 18.47
CA THR A 142 -1.68 -4.62 19.02
C THR A 142 -1.43 -5.18 20.42
N GLU A 143 -2.48 -5.61 21.13
CA GLU A 143 -2.40 -6.26 22.44
C GLU A 143 -2.58 -7.79 22.35
N ASN A 144 -2.94 -8.33 21.18
CA ASN A 144 -3.18 -9.75 20.99
C ASN A 144 -1.86 -10.52 20.76
N ALA A 145 -1.38 -11.17 21.79
CA ALA A 145 -0.13 -11.94 21.72
C ALA A 145 -0.15 -13.06 20.68
N ALA A 146 -1.29 -13.71 20.43
CA ALA A 146 -1.41 -14.77 19.42
C ALA A 146 -1.26 -14.19 18.00
N LEU A 147 -1.91 -13.04 17.72
CA LEU A 147 -1.79 -12.32 16.47
C LEU A 147 -0.35 -11.85 16.22
N LEU A 148 0.25 -11.19 17.21
CA LEU A 148 1.63 -10.70 17.08
C LEU A 148 2.62 -11.84 16.84
N LYS A 149 2.49 -12.96 17.54
CA LYS A 149 3.32 -14.15 17.33
C LYS A 149 3.13 -14.74 15.92
N TRP A 150 1.89 -14.77 15.43
CA TRP A 150 1.61 -15.24 14.08
C TRP A 150 2.24 -14.32 13.02
N VAL A 151 2.12 -12.99 13.18
CA VAL A 151 2.75 -12.00 12.30
C VAL A 151 4.28 -12.16 12.31
N GLN A 152 4.91 -12.26 13.49
CA GLN A 152 6.35 -12.47 13.62
C GLN A 152 6.82 -13.74 12.90
N LYS A 153 6.12 -14.87 13.11
CA LYS A 153 6.44 -16.15 12.48
C LYS A 153 6.36 -16.05 10.94
N ASN A 154 5.27 -15.48 10.41
CA ASN A 154 5.11 -15.36 8.96
C ASN A 154 6.08 -14.33 8.36
N ALA A 155 6.38 -13.24 9.06
CA ALA A 155 7.39 -12.28 8.65
C ALA A 155 8.79 -12.90 8.49
N GLN A 156 9.13 -13.96 9.21
CA GLN A 156 10.42 -14.64 9.04
C GLN A 156 10.52 -15.35 7.69
N THR A 157 9.45 -16.01 7.26
CA THR A 157 9.42 -16.86 6.07
C THR A 157 9.00 -16.14 4.79
N SER A 158 8.16 -15.10 4.89
CA SER A 158 7.72 -14.31 3.74
C SER A 158 8.87 -13.53 3.11
N LYS A 159 8.85 -13.39 1.79
CA LYS A 159 9.79 -12.55 1.03
C LYS A 159 9.53 -11.06 1.27
N HIS A 160 8.25 -10.68 1.32
CA HIS A 160 7.81 -9.33 1.62
C HIS A 160 6.74 -9.32 2.70
N VAL A 161 6.79 -8.30 3.55
CA VAL A 161 5.77 -7.99 4.55
C VAL A 161 5.32 -6.57 4.31
N MET A 162 4.05 -6.40 4.04
CA MET A 162 3.46 -5.11 3.75
C MET A 162 2.41 -4.75 4.79
N SER A 163 2.50 -3.55 5.36
CA SER A 163 1.40 -2.96 6.13
C SER A 163 0.72 -1.84 5.37
N VAL A 164 -0.56 -1.64 5.64
CA VAL A 164 -1.34 -0.50 5.17
C VAL A 164 -1.92 0.23 6.37
N CYS A 165 -1.93 1.57 6.33
CA CYS A 165 -2.59 2.38 7.34
C CYS A 165 -2.06 2.08 8.76
N THR A 166 -2.95 1.95 9.74
CA THR A 166 -2.62 1.59 11.12
C THR A 166 -2.10 0.15 11.30
N GLY A 167 -2.05 -0.66 10.23
CA GLY A 167 -1.34 -1.94 10.23
C GLY A 167 0.16 -1.81 10.58
N ALA A 168 0.75 -0.64 10.37
CA ALA A 168 2.10 -0.32 10.82
C ALA A 168 2.29 -0.43 12.34
N PHE A 169 1.24 -0.18 13.14
CA PHE A 169 1.29 -0.36 14.60
C PHE A 169 1.38 -1.83 15.00
N ILE A 170 0.73 -2.71 14.24
CA ILE A 170 0.87 -4.17 14.46
C ILE A 170 2.30 -4.60 14.16
N LEU A 171 2.91 -4.12 13.04
CA LEU A 171 4.31 -4.41 12.74
C LEU A 171 5.27 -3.83 13.79
N ALA A 172 4.99 -2.62 14.29
CA ALA A 172 5.77 -1.98 15.36
C ALA A 172 5.72 -2.82 16.65
N LYS A 173 4.53 -3.22 17.08
CA LYS A 173 4.34 -4.08 18.28
C LYS A 173 4.95 -5.48 18.11
N ALA A 174 4.98 -5.99 16.89
CA ALA A 174 5.69 -7.21 16.56
C ALA A 174 7.23 -7.04 16.53
N GLY A 175 7.77 -5.83 16.75
CA GLY A 175 9.21 -5.54 16.72
C GLY A 175 9.82 -5.53 15.31
N LEU A 176 9.00 -5.43 14.27
CA LEU A 176 9.43 -5.51 12.87
C LEU A 176 9.83 -4.16 12.27
N LEU A 177 9.62 -3.04 12.97
CA LEU A 177 9.96 -1.70 12.48
C LEU A 177 11.20 -1.08 13.17
N ASP A 178 11.79 -1.72 14.17
CA ASP A 178 12.96 -1.21 14.89
C ASP A 178 14.13 -0.94 13.93
N GLY A 179 14.63 0.29 13.93
CA GLY A 179 15.75 0.73 13.07
C GLY A 179 15.37 0.99 11.60
N LEU A 180 14.11 0.83 11.23
CA LEU A 180 13.63 1.04 9.87
C LEU A 180 12.99 2.42 9.68
N THR A 181 12.81 2.82 8.42
CA THR A 181 11.95 3.96 8.05
C THR A 181 10.53 3.44 7.80
N ALA A 182 9.51 4.15 8.27
CA ALA A 182 8.12 3.75 8.08
C ALA A 182 7.19 4.94 7.86
N THR A 183 6.04 4.65 7.27
CA THR A 183 4.90 5.56 7.20
C THR A 183 3.63 4.85 7.66
N THR A 184 2.59 5.61 7.92
CA THR A 184 1.24 5.15 8.25
C THR A 184 0.22 6.18 7.77
N VAL A 185 -1.06 5.96 8.04
CA VAL A 185 -2.10 6.94 7.70
C VAL A 185 -1.83 8.31 8.33
N SER A 186 -2.17 9.37 7.61
CA SER A 186 -1.74 10.75 7.91
C SER A 186 -2.02 11.22 9.33
N HIS A 187 -3.18 10.88 9.89
CA HIS A 187 -3.59 11.29 11.24
C HIS A 187 -2.90 10.52 12.37
N SER A 188 -2.26 9.37 12.07
CA SER A 188 -1.62 8.51 13.07
C SER A 188 -0.09 8.51 13.00
N ILE A 189 0.51 9.37 12.16
CA ILE A 189 1.96 9.40 11.96
C ILE A 189 2.72 9.72 13.26
N ASP A 190 2.26 10.72 14.02
CA ASP A 190 2.89 11.12 15.28
C ASP A 190 2.79 10.05 16.34
N ASP A 191 1.66 9.34 16.36
CA ASP A 191 1.44 8.27 17.34
C ASP A 191 2.28 7.03 17.00
N LEU A 192 2.51 6.72 15.72
CA LEU A 192 3.45 5.66 15.35
C LEU A 192 4.86 5.95 15.86
N GLY A 193 5.33 7.20 15.76
CA GLY A 193 6.62 7.62 16.29
C GLY A 193 6.74 7.46 17.80
N LYS A 194 5.65 7.72 18.55
CA LYS A 194 5.59 7.52 20.01
C LYS A 194 5.62 6.03 20.39
N VAL A 195 4.87 5.19 19.65
CA VAL A 195 4.78 3.74 19.90
C VAL A 195 6.05 3.00 19.49
N SER A 196 6.75 3.49 18.48
CA SER A 196 7.97 2.88 17.94
C SER A 196 9.11 3.89 17.84
N PRO A 197 9.71 4.30 18.97
CA PRO A 197 10.69 5.39 19.00
C PRO A 197 12.01 5.08 18.27
N LYS A 198 12.26 3.81 17.97
CA LYS A 198 13.41 3.39 17.15
C LYS A 198 13.13 3.44 15.64
N THR A 199 11.91 3.72 15.23
CA THR A 199 11.50 3.80 13.83
C THR A 199 11.57 5.25 13.35
N LYS A 200 12.21 5.49 12.20
CA LYS A 200 12.17 6.78 11.53
C LYS A 200 10.84 6.94 10.79
N VAL A 201 9.88 7.65 11.37
CA VAL A 201 8.58 7.87 10.73
C VAL A 201 8.65 9.06 9.76
N VAL A 202 8.18 8.85 8.52
CA VAL A 202 8.15 9.86 7.43
C VAL A 202 6.73 10.18 6.99
N ARG A 203 6.51 11.41 6.48
CA ARG A 203 5.20 11.96 6.12
C ARG A 203 4.98 12.15 4.64
N ASP A 204 6.07 12.21 3.88
CA ASP A 204 6.11 12.64 2.48
C ASP A 204 6.15 11.49 1.48
N GLN A 205 5.80 10.29 1.93
CA GLN A 205 5.78 9.09 1.10
C GLN A 205 4.45 8.34 1.23
N ARG A 206 3.93 7.87 0.10
CA ARG A 206 2.75 7.00 0.07
C ARG A 206 3.07 5.61 0.60
N TYR A 207 4.27 5.13 0.35
CA TYR A 207 4.82 3.91 0.93
C TYR A 207 6.34 4.04 1.14
N VAL A 208 6.86 3.26 2.05
CA VAL A 208 8.29 3.16 2.37
C VAL A 208 8.73 1.73 2.19
N ASP A 209 9.80 1.52 1.43
CA ASP A 209 10.40 0.20 1.18
C ASP A 209 11.73 0.06 1.90
N ASN A 210 11.84 -0.90 2.81
CA ASN A 210 13.09 -1.31 3.46
C ASN A 210 13.59 -2.68 2.94
N GLY A 211 13.30 -3.01 1.69
CA GLY A 211 13.64 -4.30 1.11
C GLY A 211 12.58 -5.36 1.37
N LYS A 212 12.56 -5.93 2.57
CA LYS A 212 11.57 -6.93 2.99
C LYS A 212 10.31 -6.30 3.58
N ILE A 213 10.46 -5.29 4.43
CA ILE A 213 9.36 -4.63 5.13
C ILE A 213 8.94 -3.38 4.33
N ILE A 214 7.69 -3.34 3.96
CA ILE A 214 7.07 -2.24 3.21
C ILE A 214 5.92 -1.68 4.05
N THR A 215 5.88 -0.38 4.27
CA THR A 215 4.76 0.26 4.97
C THR A 215 4.09 1.25 4.03
N ALA A 216 2.78 1.09 3.80
CA ALA A 216 1.98 2.03 3.04
C ALA A 216 1.19 2.95 3.97
N ALA A 217 0.97 4.19 3.54
CA ALA A 217 0.26 5.19 4.32
C ALA A 217 -1.17 4.71 4.63
N GLY A 218 -2.20 5.15 3.99
CA GLY A 218 -3.54 4.69 4.32
C GLY A 218 -4.41 4.57 3.09
N LEU A 219 -5.43 3.73 3.17
CA LEU A 219 -6.48 3.61 2.17
C LEU A 219 -5.88 3.34 0.77
N SER A 220 -6.07 4.25 -0.19
CA SER A 220 -5.58 4.10 -1.57
C SER A 220 -4.05 3.93 -1.67
N SER A 221 -3.27 4.38 -0.70
CA SER A 221 -1.82 4.13 -0.68
C SER A 221 -1.47 2.64 -0.52
N GLY A 222 -2.39 1.83 0.02
CA GLY A 222 -2.26 0.38 0.06
C GLY A 222 -2.26 -0.25 -1.33
N ILE A 223 -3.02 0.31 -2.28
CA ILE A 223 -3.05 -0.13 -3.68
C ILE A 223 -1.69 0.16 -4.33
N ASP A 224 -1.13 1.37 -4.12
CA ASP A 224 0.19 1.71 -4.66
C ASP A 224 1.29 0.83 -4.06
N GLY A 225 1.21 0.54 -2.75
CA GLY A 225 2.12 -0.40 -2.09
C GLY A 225 2.02 -1.82 -2.66
N ALA A 226 0.82 -2.29 -3.01
CA ALA A 226 0.64 -3.58 -3.66
C ALA A 226 1.26 -3.60 -5.07
N PHE A 227 1.06 -2.57 -5.87
CA PHE A 227 1.73 -2.45 -7.17
C PHE A 227 3.25 -2.40 -7.03
N HIS A 228 3.76 -1.73 -5.99
CA HIS A 228 5.20 -1.76 -5.71
C HIS A 228 5.70 -3.16 -5.36
N VAL A 229 4.96 -3.95 -4.58
CA VAL A 229 5.29 -5.36 -4.32
C VAL A 229 5.23 -6.19 -5.60
N ILE A 230 4.24 -5.97 -6.48
CA ILE A 230 4.15 -6.62 -7.79
C ILE A 230 5.37 -6.25 -8.65
N GLU A 231 5.75 -4.97 -8.69
CA GLU A 231 6.97 -4.50 -9.38
C GLU A 231 8.22 -5.23 -8.88
N LYS A 232 8.39 -5.38 -7.56
CA LYS A 232 9.53 -6.10 -6.97
C LYS A 232 9.59 -7.58 -7.37
N ILE A 233 8.45 -8.22 -7.57
CA ILE A 233 8.37 -9.66 -7.82
C ILE A 233 8.33 -9.97 -9.32
N LYS A 234 7.59 -9.19 -10.10
CA LYS A 234 7.33 -9.43 -11.54
C LYS A 234 7.95 -8.39 -12.47
N GLY A 235 8.44 -7.28 -11.92
CA GLY A 235 9.00 -6.16 -12.67
C GLY A 235 7.97 -5.06 -12.98
N ARG A 236 8.49 -3.87 -13.30
CA ARG A 236 7.71 -2.63 -13.51
C ARG A 236 6.67 -2.77 -14.63
N GLY A 237 7.02 -3.42 -15.72
CA GLY A 237 6.11 -3.59 -16.87
C GLY A 237 4.85 -4.36 -16.51
N GLU A 238 4.98 -5.43 -15.73
CA GLU A 238 3.85 -6.23 -15.27
C GLU A 238 2.99 -5.45 -14.28
N ALA A 239 3.59 -4.71 -13.35
CA ALA A 239 2.85 -3.85 -12.44
C ALA A 239 2.06 -2.76 -13.18
N GLN A 240 2.65 -2.14 -14.22
CA GLN A 240 1.97 -1.16 -15.06
C GLN A 240 0.83 -1.77 -15.86
N ALA A 241 1.03 -2.94 -16.47
CA ALA A 241 0.00 -3.65 -17.23
C ALA A 241 -1.18 -4.04 -16.34
N THR A 242 -0.90 -4.53 -15.13
CA THR A 242 -1.93 -4.85 -14.13
C THR A 242 -2.72 -3.60 -13.72
N ALA A 243 -2.03 -2.49 -13.46
CA ALA A 243 -2.69 -1.23 -13.09
C ALA A 243 -3.60 -0.71 -14.21
N LEU A 244 -3.16 -0.80 -15.46
CA LEU A 244 -3.99 -0.42 -16.63
C LEU A 244 -5.21 -1.34 -16.78
N GLY A 245 -5.05 -2.65 -16.54
CA GLY A 245 -6.18 -3.60 -16.55
C GLY A 245 -7.23 -3.28 -15.49
N MET A 246 -6.82 -2.76 -14.35
CA MET A 246 -7.70 -2.28 -13.27
C MET A 246 -8.24 -0.86 -13.49
N GLU A 247 -7.99 -0.22 -14.61
CA GLU A 247 -8.28 1.21 -14.85
C GLU A 247 -7.70 2.13 -13.74
N TYR A 248 -6.62 1.69 -13.11
CA TYR A 248 -5.97 2.42 -12.03
C TYR A 248 -4.76 3.20 -12.53
N ARG A 249 -4.74 4.51 -12.25
CA ARG A 249 -3.59 5.37 -12.57
C ARG A 249 -2.49 5.20 -11.53
N TRP A 250 -1.65 4.18 -11.71
CA TRP A 250 -0.49 3.98 -10.86
C TRP A 250 0.68 4.86 -11.31
N ASP A 251 1.17 5.67 -10.38
CA ASP A 251 2.36 6.51 -10.56
C ASP A 251 3.38 6.17 -9.45
N PRO A 252 4.36 5.30 -9.74
CA PRO A 252 5.36 4.88 -8.76
C PRO A 252 6.29 6.02 -8.31
N ASP A 253 6.40 7.07 -9.12
CA ASP A 253 7.25 8.24 -8.86
C ASP A 253 6.46 9.41 -8.22
N SER A 254 5.17 9.19 -7.91
CA SER A 254 4.29 10.19 -7.33
C SER A 254 4.85 10.77 -6.03
N LYS A 255 4.84 12.09 -5.93
CA LYS A 255 5.15 12.84 -4.71
C LYS A 255 3.91 13.13 -3.87
N PHE A 256 2.74 12.67 -4.30
CA PHE A 256 1.52 12.85 -3.52
C PHE A 256 1.55 12.00 -2.27
N ALA A 257 1.61 12.64 -1.11
CA ALA A 257 1.46 11.99 0.20
C ALA A 257 0.51 12.83 1.06
N ARG A 258 -0.59 12.24 1.51
CA ARG A 258 -1.64 12.95 2.27
C ARG A 258 -1.10 13.70 3.48
N ALA A 259 -0.15 13.14 4.19
CA ALA A 259 0.44 13.74 5.37
C ALA A 259 1.46 14.87 5.08
N ALA A 260 1.79 15.09 3.81
CA ALA A 260 2.68 16.16 3.37
C ALA A 260 1.92 17.37 2.81
N LEU A 261 0.61 17.27 2.59
CA LEU A 261 -0.19 18.37 2.06
C LEU A 261 -0.26 19.53 3.04
N ALA A 262 -0.36 20.74 2.50
CA ALA A 262 -0.32 21.98 3.29
C ALA A 262 -1.48 22.12 4.28
N ASP A 263 -2.62 21.44 4.02
CA ASP A 263 -3.74 21.44 4.95
C ASP A 263 -3.44 20.79 6.30
N THR A 264 -2.37 20.00 6.40
CA THR A 264 -1.90 19.48 7.70
C THR A 264 -1.45 20.58 8.68
N TYR A 265 -1.30 21.80 8.19
CA TYR A 265 -1.02 23.01 8.97
C TYR A 265 -2.26 23.89 9.19
N PHE A 266 -3.43 23.50 8.65
CA PHE A 266 -4.66 24.19 8.99
C PHE A 266 -5.04 23.95 10.45
N PRO A 267 -5.60 24.96 11.12
CA PRO A 267 -6.13 24.81 12.46
C PRO A 267 -7.31 23.84 12.48
N HIS A 268 -7.47 23.12 13.59
CA HIS A 268 -8.61 22.25 13.79
C HIS A 268 -9.87 23.04 14.11
N PHE A 269 -10.93 22.82 13.35
CA PHE A 269 -12.23 23.47 13.50
C PHE A 269 -13.29 22.55 14.15
N ASP A 270 -12.86 21.64 15.03
CA ASP A 270 -13.76 20.72 15.72
C ASP A 270 -14.85 21.47 16.49
N GLY A 271 -16.08 20.94 16.43
CA GLY A 271 -17.24 21.52 17.10
C GLY A 271 -17.88 22.71 16.37
N ILE A 272 -17.46 23.00 15.13
CA ILE A 272 -18.08 24.02 14.26
C ILE A 272 -18.99 23.32 13.26
N ASP A 273 -20.26 23.75 13.20
CA ASP A 273 -21.21 23.28 12.18
C ASP A 273 -20.91 24.01 10.86
N ALA A 274 -20.13 23.35 10.02
CA ALA A 274 -19.73 23.85 8.72
C ALA A 274 -19.74 22.75 7.67
N GLN A 275 -20.30 23.05 6.52
CA GLN A 275 -20.31 22.15 5.35
C GLN A 275 -19.15 22.51 4.43
N ALA A 276 -18.31 21.54 4.08
CA ALA A 276 -17.27 21.73 3.09
C ALA A 276 -17.90 21.96 1.69
N LEU A 277 -17.52 23.07 1.04
CA LEU A 277 -17.92 23.39 -0.33
C LEU A 277 -16.84 22.96 -1.33
N SER A 278 -15.58 23.26 -1.02
CA SER A 278 -14.42 22.78 -1.80
C SER A 278 -13.17 22.74 -0.92
N THR A 279 -12.25 21.86 -1.31
CA THR A 279 -10.93 21.80 -0.72
C THR A 279 -9.94 21.31 -1.76
N GLN A 280 -8.81 22.01 -1.92
CA GLN A 280 -7.81 21.72 -2.93
C GLN A 280 -6.46 22.32 -2.56
N GLY A 281 -5.40 21.72 -3.07
CA GLY A 281 -4.05 22.22 -2.89
C GLY A 281 -3.00 21.12 -3.02
N ASP A 282 -1.79 21.48 -2.61
CA ASP A 282 -0.59 20.67 -2.71
C ASP A 282 0.26 20.78 -1.42
N THR A 283 1.55 20.54 -1.51
CA THR A 283 2.50 20.63 -0.38
C THR A 283 2.91 22.07 -0.03
N GLU A 284 2.61 23.04 -0.90
CA GLU A 284 3.03 24.44 -0.76
C GLU A 284 1.83 25.39 -0.56
N HIS A 285 0.63 24.98 -1.04
CA HIS A 285 -0.57 25.80 -1.04
C HIS A 285 -1.78 24.96 -0.68
N TRP A 286 -2.74 25.58 0.04
CA TRP A 286 -4.03 24.97 0.31
C TRP A 286 -5.15 26.00 0.32
N GLU A 287 -6.31 25.65 -0.22
CA GLU A 287 -7.54 26.42 -0.16
C GLU A 287 -8.67 25.52 0.33
N ALA A 288 -9.45 26.01 1.31
CA ALA A 288 -10.68 25.38 1.75
C ALA A 288 -11.81 26.42 1.76
N LYS A 289 -12.97 26.06 1.23
CA LYS A 289 -14.21 26.84 1.31
C LYS A 289 -15.23 26.03 2.10
N VAL A 290 -15.84 26.67 3.09
CA VAL A 290 -16.85 26.04 3.92
C VAL A 290 -18.06 26.97 4.09
N LEU A 291 -19.24 26.36 4.15
CA LEU A 291 -20.48 27.07 4.46
C LEU A 291 -20.73 26.96 5.98
N PHE A 292 -20.70 28.07 6.65
CA PHE A 292 -21.04 28.18 8.06
C PHE A 292 -22.55 28.37 8.23
N SER A 293 -23.16 27.51 9.04
CA SER A 293 -24.60 27.54 9.32
C SER A 293 -24.93 28.13 10.70
N GLN A 294 -23.93 28.46 11.52
CA GLN A 294 -24.17 29.03 12.83
C GLN A 294 -24.62 30.50 12.71
N PRO A 295 -25.64 30.93 13.46
CA PRO A 295 -26.06 32.32 13.48
C PRO A 295 -24.98 33.22 14.06
N GLY A 296 -24.70 34.33 13.38
CA GLY A 296 -23.70 35.29 13.80
C GLY A 296 -23.50 36.40 12.80
N SER A 297 -22.58 37.29 13.06
CA SER A 297 -22.07 38.27 12.10
C SER A 297 -20.75 37.78 11.49
N ALA A 298 -20.36 38.33 10.36
CA ALA A 298 -19.03 38.06 9.77
C ALA A 298 -17.91 38.32 10.79
N SER A 299 -18.02 39.39 11.57
CA SER A 299 -17.06 39.72 12.64
C SER A 299 -16.99 38.67 13.73
N ALA A 300 -18.12 38.11 14.17
CA ALA A 300 -18.14 37.04 15.19
C ALA A 300 -17.49 35.72 14.65
N ILE A 301 -17.72 35.42 13.38
CA ILE A 301 -17.07 34.26 12.71
C ILE A 301 -15.57 34.49 12.63
N LEU A 302 -15.10 35.69 12.24
CA LEU A 302 -13.68 36.03 12.21
C LEU A 302 -13.02 35.92 13.57
N GLU A 303 -13.69 36.40 14.65
CA GLU A 303 -13.18 36.26 16.02
C GLU A 303 -13.02 34.78 16.42
N LEU A 304 -14.01 33.96 16.09
CA LEU A 304 -13.96 32.51 16.33
C LEU A 304 -12.81 31.87 15.54
N LEU A 305 -12.67 32.19 14.25
CA LEU A 305 -11.58 31.71 13.40
C LEU A 305 -10.22 32.13 13.97
N GLY A 306 -10.06 33.40 14.35
CA GLY A 306 -8.81 33.88 14.94
C GLY A 306 -8.41 33.12 16.21
N LYS A 307 -9.36 32.85 17.11
CA LYS A 307 -9.12 32.01 18.29
C LYS A 307 -8.68 30.60 17.93
N LYS A 308 -9.36 29.96 16.95
CA LYS A 308 -9.02 28.62 16.48
C LYS A 308 -7.67 28.59 15.78
N ILE A 309 -7.32 29.58 14.99
CA ILE A 309 -6.04 29.69 14.30
C ILE A 309 -4.90 29.78 15.30
N VAL A 310 -4.99 30.66 16.28
CA VAL A 310 -3.94 30.84 17.31
C VAL A 310 -3.79 29.60 18.21
N ALA A 311 -4.89 29.00 18.63
CA ALA A 311 -4.87 27.88 19.53
C ALA A 311 -4.65 26.51 18.86
N GLY A 312 -5.03 26.38 17.60
CA GLY A 312 -5.19 25.09 16.92
C GLY A 312 -4.30 24.85 15.71
N THR A 313 -3.45 25.82 15.29
CA THR A 313 -2.52 25.57 14.17
C THR A 313 -1.44 24.58 14.62
N PRO A 314 -1.40 23.36 14.04
CA PRO A 314 -0.49 22.31 14.51
C PRO A 314 0.94 22.53 14.02
N ARG A 315 1.91 21.91 14.70
CA ARG A 315 3.31 21.78 14.27
C ARG A 315 4.02 23.10 14.01
N THR A 316 3.72 24.11 14.82
CA THR A 316 4.38 25.41 14.72
C THR A 316 5.62 25.50 15.61
N ARG A 317 6.62 26.24 15.14
CA ARG A 317 7.74 26.74 15.98
C ARG A 317 7.39 28.13 16.46
N GLY A 318 7.05 28.26 17.71
CA GLY A 318 6.68 29.56 18.29
C GLY A 318 5.23 29.96 18.01
N PRO A 319 4.86 31.22 18.34
CA PRO A 319 3.47 31.68 18.25
C PRO A 319 3.01 31.85 16.81
N VAL A 320 1.71 31.63 16.59
CA VAL A 320 1.01 32.08 15.39
C VAL A 320 0.72 33.56 15.55
N ILE A 321 1.16 34.34 14.57
CA ILE A 321 0.94 35.80 14.55
C ILE A 321 -0.32 36.07 13.71
N LEU A 322 -1.33 36.65 14.37
CA LEU A 322 -2.60 36.99 13.77
C LEU A 322 -2.66 38.51 13.50
N THR A 323 -3.08 38.88 12.31
CA THR A 323 -3.27 40.26 11.91
C THR A 323 -4.71 40.44 11.36
N PRO A 324 -5.60 41.17 12.02
CA PRO A 324 -6.89 41.54 11.45
C PRO A 324 -6.67 42.44 10.20
N ALA A 325 -7.17 41.99 9.06
CA ALA A 325 -7.01 42.75 7.80
C ALA A 325 -8.19 43.69 7.55
N SER A 326 -9.43 43.26 7.88
CA SER A 326 -10.64 44.06 7.80
C SER A 326 -11.76 43.51 8.70
N SER A 327 -12.99 44.01 8.57
CA SER A 327 -14.17 43.44 9.26
C SER A 327 -14.62 42.09 8.72
N SER A 328 -14.08 41.67 7.57
CA SER A 328 -14.40 40.40 6.89
C SER A 328 -13.19 39.56 6.53
N GLU A 329 -11.99 39.98 6.91
CA GLU A 329 -10.73 39.34 6.52
C GLU A 329 -9.76 39.21 7.70
N ILE A 330 -8.99 38.11 7.71
CA ILE A 330 -7.99 37.80 8.72
C ILE A 330 -6.75 37.24 8.05
N GLU A 331 -5.60 37.66 8.50
CA GLU A 331 -4.30 37.11 8.07
C GLU A 331 -3.57 36.49 9.25
N TRP A 332 -2.78 35.44 8.98
CA TRP A 332 -1.90 34.88 9.99
C TRP A 332 -0.59 34.40 9.39
N LYS A 333 0.44 34.34 10.23
CA LYS A 333 1.76 33.82 9.88
C LYS A 333 2.29 32.91 10.96
N PHE A 334 3.03 31.91 10.56
CA PHE A 334 3.73 31.02 11.48
C PHE A 334 4.96 30.38 10.80
N THR A 335 5.84 29.77 11.60
CA THR A 335 6.94 28.95 11.13
C THR A 335 6.63 27.50 11.52
N ASP A 336 6.73 26.56 10.55
CA ASP A 336 6.50 25.13 10.81
C ASP A 336 7.65 24.46 11.58
N GLU A 337 7.48 23.19 11.97
CA GLU A 337 8.49 22.40 12.68
C GLU A 337 9.79 22.21 11.88
N LYS A 338 9.75 22.39 10.57
CA LYS A 338 10.91 22.28 9.66
C LYS A 338 11.60 23.61 9.44
N GLY A 339 11.05 24.72 9.96
CA GLY A 339 11.58 26.07 9.83
C GLY A 339 11.15 26.78 8.56
N SER A 340 10.11 26.34 7.86
CA SER A 340 9.53 27.06 6.74
C SER A 340 8.48 28.06 7.24
N ASN A 341 8.43 29.23 6.61
CA ASN A 341 7.44 30.26 6.91
C ASN A 341 6.19 30.06 6.07
N TRP A 342 5.06 30.29 6.70
CA TRP A 342 3.74 30.16 6.11
C TRP A 342 2.92 31.42 6.33
N SER A 343 2.13 31.79 5.33
CA SER A 343 1.13 32.84 5.43
C SER A 343 -0.25 32.27 5.14
N GLY A 344 -1.21 32.66 5.95
CA GLY A 344 -2.60 32.31 5.78
C GLY A 344 -3.47 33.53 5.60
N HIS A 345 -4.57 33.40 4.86
CA HIS A 345 -5.57 34.42 4.61
C HIS A 345 -6.96 33.80 4.69
N GLY A 346 -7.86 34.44 5.43
CA GLY A 346 -9.24 34.02 5.61
C GLY A 346 -10.23 35.14 5.29
N THR A 347 -11.29 34.81 4.55
CA THR A 347 -12.40 35.73 4.22
C THR A 347 -13.72 35.14 4.71
N VAL A 348 -14.65 36.02 5.14
CA VAL A 348 -16.01 35.68 5.54
C VAL A 348 -16.98 36.53 4.73
N GLU A 349 -17.75 35.90 3.87
CA GLU A 349 -18.69 36.55 2.96
C GLU A 349 -20.11 36.00 3.18
N PRO A 350 -21.18 36.83 3.08
CA PRO A 350 -22.54 36.30 3.09
C PRO A 350 -22.76 35.24 2.00
N ALA A 351 -23.41 34.14 2.34
CA ALA A 351 -23.73 33.13 1.36
C ALA A 351 -24.86 33.59 0.44
N GLU A 352 -24.63 33.59 -0.87
CA GLU A 352 -25.61 34.00 -1.86
C GLU A 352 -26.89 33.16 -1.76
N GLY A 353 -28.05 33.80 -1.69
CA GLY A 353 -29.35 33.13 -1.61
C GLY A 353 -29.62 32.37 -0.29
N GLN A 354 -28.75 32.45 0.73
CA GLN A 354 -28.89 31.75 2.01
C GLN A 354 -28.77 32.71 3.20
N SER A 355 -29.87 33.38 3.55
CA SER A 355 -29.91 34.34 4.62
C SER A 355 -29.36 33.76 5.96
N GLY A 356 -28.49 34.52 6.62
CA GLY A 356 -27.90 34.14 7.90
C GLY A 356 -26.74 33.11 7.80
N LYS A 357 -26.36 32.68 6.61
CA LYS A 357 -25.20 31.83 6.40
C LYS A 357 -24.04 32.60 5.77
N PHE A 358 -22.83 32.09 5.97
CA PHE A 358 -21.61 32.70 5.48
C PHE A 358 -20.73 31.67 4.78
N VAL A 359 -20.08 32.06 3.70
CA VAL A 359 -19.00 31.33 3.08
C VAL A 359 -17.69 31.81 3.69
N VAL A 360 -16.96 30.90 4.27
CA VAL A 360 -15.60 31.14 4.77
C VAL A 360 -14.62 30.51 3.80
N THR A 361 -13.69 31.33 3.28
CA THR A 361 -12.58 30.84 2.47
C THR A 361 -11.29 30.99 3.25
N LEU A 362 -10.56 29.90 3.42
CA LEU A 362 -9.25 29.87 4.06
C LEU A 362 -8.21 29.47 3.02
N LYS A 363 -7.13 30.24 2.93
CA LYS A 363 -5.98 29.96 2.07
C LYS A 363 -4.73 29.87 2.94
N LEU A 364 -3.82 28.99 2.56
CA LEU A 364 -2.51 28.82 3.17
C LEU A 364 -1.47 28.73 2.08
N ALA A 365 -0.37 29.43 2.23
CA ALA A 365 0.74 29.40 1.30
C ALA A 365 2.08 29.40 2.05
N ARG A 366 2.99 28.58 1.56
CA ARG A 366 4.38 28.59 2.02
C ARG A 366 5.10 29.80 1.44
N GLU A 367 5.78 30.55 2.28
CA GLU A 367 6.56 31.69 1.84
C GLU A 367 7.84 31.23 1.12
N PRO A 368 8.26 31.89 0.03
CA PRO A 368 9.56 31.61 -0.60
C PRO A 368 10.68 31.71 0.43
N ARG A 369 11.65 30.81 0.34
CA ARG A 369 12.86 30.92 1.17
C ARG A 369 13.56 32.24 0.83
N SER A 370 13.76 33.09 1.82
CA SER A 370 14.67 34.22 1.68
C SER A 370 16.06 33.66 1.35
N THR A 371 16.53 33.98 0.14
CA THR A 371 17.88 33.67 -0.36
C THR A 371 18.93 34.38 0.48
#